data_77d8f15fbce5317038d1df5e6175f6d8
#
_entry.id   77d8f15fbce5317038d1df5e6175f6d8
#
_cell.length_a   1.000
_cell.length_b   1.000
_cell.length_c   1.000
_cell.angle_alpha   90.00
_cell.angle_beta   90.00
_cell.angle_gamma   90.00
#
_symmetry.space_group_name_H-M   'P 1'
#
loop_
_entity.id
_entity.type
_entity.pdbx_description
1 polymer ?
#
loop_
_entity_poly.entity_id
_entity_poly.type
_entity_poly.pdbx_seq_one_letter_code
_entity_poly.pdbx_strand_id
1 'polypeptide(L)'
;AVFIGINSVLHSPEGLTHAEEVIHEVEVFLGVFIGAITFTGSIVAYGKLAGKLGSAATKLPGGHMLNAGAAGLSFLCLIWYFNTGGFLPLALMTLAALFIGYHLIMGIGGADMPVVVSMLNSYSGWAAAAIGFSLGNDLLIVVGALVGSSGAILSYIMCKAMNRSFVSVILGGFGGTAGPQMEVEGEQIAIDAEGVSTALEEADSIVIIPGYGMAVAQAQQNVAELTRRLRAKGKEVRFAIHPVAGRLPGHMNVLLAEAKVPYDIVMEMDEINDDFPETDV
;
A
#
# COMPACT_ATOMS: atom_id res chain seq x y z
N ALA A 1 14.74 -5.02 12.49
CA ALA A 1 14.16 -4.59 13.77
C ALA A 1 14.06 -5.78 14.74
N VAL A 2 13.30 -6.87 14.44
CA VAL A 2 13.07 -7.99 15.37
C VAL A 2 14.40 -8.59 15.91
N PHE A 3 15.32 -8.99 15.05
CA PHE A 3 16.59 -9.56 15.48
C PHE A 3 17.47 -8.58 16.27
N ILE A 4 17.44 -7.30 15.89
CA ILE A 4 18.21 -6.27 16.63
C ILE A 4 17.61 -6.08 18.01
N GLY A 5 16.28 -5.98 18.13
CA GLY A 5 15.63 -5.85 19.43
C GLY A 5 15.87 -7.06 20.33
N ILE A 6 15.80 -8.28 19.80
CA ILE A 6 16.13 -9.49 20.55
C ILE A 6 17.59 -9.47 21.01
N ASN A 7 18.50 -9.09 20.13
CA ASN A 7 19.93 -8.96 20.49
C ASN A 7 20.16 -7.90 21.59
N SER A 8 19.43 -6.80 21.55
CA SER A 8 19.51 -5.72 22.54
C SER A 8 19.05 -6.17 23.94
N VAL A 9 18.08 -7.10 24.02
CA VAL A 9 17.66 -7.71 25.29
C VAL A 9 18.71 -8.69 25.83
N LEU A 10 19.35 -9.44 24.93
CA LEU A 10 20.38 -10.41 25.31
C LEU A 10 21.70 -9.74 25.74
N HIS A 11 21.95 -8.53 25.26
CA HIS A 11 23.15 -7.75 25.52
C HIS A 11 22.76 -6.32 25.94
N SER A 12 22.01 -6.22 27.04
CA SER A 12 21.58 -4.93 27.58
C SER A 12 22.80 -4.07 27.97
N PRO A 13 22.78 -2.76 27.66
CA PRO A 13 23.87 -1.86 28.06
C PRO A 13 24.01 -1.82 29.58
N GLU A 14 25.23 -1.95 30.09
CA GLU A 14 25.51 -1.85 31.52
C GLU A 14 25.58 -0.37 31.97
N GLY A 15 25.09 -0.07 33.17
CA GLY A 15 25.24 1.25 33.80
C GLY A 15 24.14 2.26 33.48
N LEU A 16 23.02 1.83 32.93
CA LEU A 16 21.84 2.68 32.74
C LEU A 16 21.18 3.03 34.08
N THR A 17 20.64 4.24 34.19
CA THR A 17 19.73 4.59 35.27
C THR A 17 18.39 3.86 35.08
N HIS A 18 17.62 3.67 36.14
CA HIS A 18 16.32 2.99 36.05
C HIS A 18 15.37 3.63 35.01
N ALA A 19 15.41 4.95 34.85
CA ALA A 19 14.61 5.64 33.82
C ALA A 19 15.07 5.31 32.40
N GLU A 20 16.37 5.27 32.15
CA GLU A 20 16.96 4.91 30.85
C GLU A 20 16.70 3.45 30.51
N GLU A 21 16.73 2.56 31.51
CA GLU A 21 16.41 1.14 31.34
C GLU A 21 14.94 0.95 30.88
N VAL A 22 13.98 1.61 31.53
CA VAL A 22 12.56 1.55 31.14
C VAL A 22 12.35 2.14 29.73
N ILE A 23 13.01 3.25 29.41
CA ILE A 23 12.94 3.83 28.04
C ILE A 23 13.46 2.83 27.02
N HIS A 24 14.63 2.25 27.25
CA HIS A 24 15.23 1.27 26.37
C HIS A 24 14.34 0.03 26.17
N GLU A 25 13.71 -0.48 27.23
CA GLU A 25 12.75 -1.58 27.16
C GLU A 25 11.54 -1.24 26.28
N VAL A 26 11.00 -0.01 26.38
CA VAL A 26 9.89 0.47 25.51
C VAL A 26 10.32 0.53 24.07
N GLU A 27 11.50 1.09 23.78
CA GLU A 27 12.03 1.23 22.43
C GLU A 27 12.24 -0.12 21.75
N VAL A 28 12.84 -1.07 22.46
CA VAL A 28 13.04 -2.44 22.00
C VAL A 28 11.70 -3.12 21.73
N PHE A 29 10.78 -3.03 22.68
CA PHE A 29 9.46 -3.65 22.57
C PHE A 29 8.69 -3.11 21.35
N LEU A 30 8.63 -1.78 21.17
CA LEU A 30 7.98 -1.15 20.04
C LEU A 30 8.66 -1.51 18.72
N GLY A 31 9.98 -1.49 18.66
CA GLY A 31 10.74 -1.86 17.47
C GLY A 31 10.52 -3.30 17.04
N VAL A 32 10.46 -4.24 18.00
CA VAL A 32 10.16 -5.66 17.74
C VAL A 32 8.70 -5.84 17.34
N PHE A 33 7.76 -5.22 18.04
CA PHE A 33 6.33 -5.32 17.76
C PHE A 33 5.98 -4.86 16.35
N ILE A 34 6.35 -3.62 16.01
CA ILE A 34 6.08 -3.05 14.69
C ILE A 34 6.84 -3.82 13.61
N GLY A 35 8.09 -4.18 13.88
CA GLY A 35 8.92 -4.96 12.95
C GLY A 35 8.35 -6.35 12.66
N ALA A 36 7.79 -7.03 13.64
CA ALA A 36 7.18 -8.35 13.46
C ALA A 36 5.88 -8.26 12.63
N ILE A 37 5.00 -7.28 12.92
CA ILE A 37 3.79 -7.01 12.12
C ILE A 37 4.18 -6.75 10.65
N THR A 38 5.17 -5.89 10.44
CA THR A 38 5.63 -5.51 9.10
C THR A 38 6.20 -6.70 8.34
N PHE A 39 6.96 -7.57 9.01
CA PHE A 39 7.59 -8.74 8.37
C PHE A 39 6.54 -9.70 7.79
N THR A 40 5.62 -10.19 8.60
CA THR A 40 4.58 -11.10 8.11
C THR A 40 3.60 -10.42 7.16
N GLY A 41 3.23 -9.16 7.43
CA GLY A 41 2.40 -8.37 6.54
C GLY A 41 3.01 -8.22 5.14
N SER A 42 4.32 -7.98 5.05
CA SER A 42 5.03 -7.85 3.78
C SER A 42 5.10 -9.18 3.01
N ILE A 43 5.27 -10.32 3.70
CA ILE A 43 5.24 -11.64 3.06
C ILE A 43 3.86 -11.92 2.45
N VAL A 44 2.79 -11.61 3.18
CA VAL A 44 1.41 -11.78 2.69
C VAL A 44 1.12 -10.84 1.52
N ALA A 45 1.51 -9.56 1.62
CA ALA A 45 1.34 -8.59 0.54
C ALA A 45 2.08 -9.05 -0.73
N TYR A 46 3.33 -9.49 -0.60
CA TYR A 46 4.07 -10.08 -1.71
C TYR A 46 3.35 -11.30 -2.31
N GLY A 47 2.85 -12.20 -1.47
CA GLY A 47 2.14 -13.40 -1.93
C GLY A 47 0.88 -13.07 -2.74
N LYS A 48 0.13 -12.05 -2.31
CA LYS A 48 -1.06 -11.56 -3.02
C LYS A 48 -0.71 -10.85 -4.34
N LEU A 49 0.28 -9.98 -4.33
CA LEU A 49 0.74 -9.25 -5.52
C LEU A 49 1.39 -10.17 -6.56
N ALA A 50 2.10 -11.20 -6.12
CA ALA A 50 2.72 -12.20 -6.99
C ALA A 50 1.73 -13.27 -7.50
N GLY A 51 0.43 -13.18 -7.13
CA GLY A 51 -0.57 -14.16 -7.51
C GLY A 51 -0.42 -15.53 -6.85
N LYS A 52 0.49 -15.66 -5.87
CA LYS A 52 0.68 -16.92 -5.11
C LYS A 52 -0.39 -17.16 -4.04
N LEU A 53 -0.98 -16.09 -3.56
CA LEU A 53 -2.13 -16.05 -2.65
C LEU A 53 -3.30 -15.43 -3.37
N GLY A 54 -4.53 -15.90 -3.12
CA GLY A 54 -5.73 -15.33 -3.70
C GLY A 54 -5.87 -13.83 -3.34
N SER A 55 -6.27 -13.02 -4.32
CA SER A 55 -6.46 -11.56 -4.13
C SER A 55 -7.68 -11.23 -3.27
N ALA A 56 -8.58 -12.19 -3.04
CA ALA A 56 -9.76 -12.00 -2.21
C ALA A 56 -9.39 -11.75 -0.75
N ALA A 57 -10.18 -10.91 -0.07
CA ALA A 57 -10.08 -10.71 1.36
C ALA A 57 -10.49 -11.99 2.10
N THR A 58 -9.55 -12.64 2.77
CA THR A 58 -9.81 -13.86 3.56
C THR A 58 -9.86 -13.49 5.04
N LYS A 59 -11.00 -13.76 5.67
CA LYS A 59 -11.23 -13.43 7.09
C LYS A 59 -11.35 -14.70 7.91
N LEU A 60 -10.64 -14.75 9.04
CA LEU A 60 -10.90 -15.74 10.07
C LEU A 60 -12.16 -15.38 10.87
N PRO A 61 -12.94 -16.38 11.36
CA PRO A 61 -14.05 -16.10 12.25
C PRO A 61 -13.57 -15.35 13.49
N GLY A 62 -14.24 -14.23 13.81
CA GLY A 62 -13.84 -13.31 14.88
C GLY A 62 -13.15 -12.02 14.40
N GLY A 63 -12.63 -11.96 13.18
CA GLY A 63 -12.15 -10.72 12.52
C GLY A 63 -11.36 -9.76 13.42
N HIS A 64 -11.93 -8.59 13.69
CA HIS A 64 -11.31 -7.56 14.54
C HIS A 64 -11.07 -7.99 15.98
N MET A 65 -11.93 -8.83 16.54
CA MET A 65 -11.80 -9.28 17.93
C MET A 65 -10.52 -10.09 18.13
N LEU A 66 -10.10 -10.87 17.10
CA LEU A 66 -8.83 -11.60 17.14
C LEU A 66 -7.63 -10.65 17.13
N ASN A 67 -7.66 -9.63 16.28
CA ASN A 67 -6.59 -8.63 16.25
C ASN A 67 -6.55 -7.81 17.53
N ALA A 68 -7.71 -7.42 18.08
CA ALA A 68 -7.81 -6.72 19.35
C ALA A 68 -7.34 -7.59 20.52
N GLY A 69 -7.68 -8.88 20.53
CA GLY A 69 -7.21 -9.84 21.51
C GLY A 69 -5.69 -10.03 21.46
N ALA A 70 -5.12 -10.17 20.27
CA ALA A 70 -3.67 -10.28 20.09
C ALA A 70 -2.93 -8.98 20.47
N ALA A 71 -3.51 -7.81 20.17
CA ALA A 71 -2.97 -6.52 20.60
C ALA A 71 -3.06 -6.37 22.13
N GLY A 72 -4.18 -6.76 22.74
CA GLY A 72 -4.35 -6.80 24.19
C GLY A 72 -3.34 -7.75 24.88
N LEU A 73 -3.14 -8.93 24.31
CA LEU A 73 -2.11 -9.87 24.78
C LEU A 73 -0.71 -9.24 24.68
N SER A 74 -0.40 -8.57 23.58
CA SER A 74 0.88 -7.87 23.41
C SER A 74 1.08 -6.79 24.47
N PHE A 75 0.02 -6.04 24.81
CA PHE A 75 0.06 -5.04 25.88
C PHE A 75 0.27 -5.67 27.26
N LEU A 76 -0.36 -6.80 27.55
CA LEU A 76 -0.12 -7.54 28.78
C LEU A 76 1.31 -8.09 28.86
N CYS A 77 1.85 -8.55 27.73
CA CYS A 77 3.25 -8.96 27.63
C CYS A 77 4.22 -7.79 27.89
N LEU A 78 3.88 -6.55 27.48
CA LEU A 78 4.66 -5.36 27.80
C LEU A 78 4.73 -5.12 29.32
N ILE A 79 3.57 -5.15 30.00
CA ILE A 79 3.53 -4.99 31.45
C ILE A 79 4.33 -6.11 32.16
N TRP A 80 4.21 -7.33 31.65
CA TRP A 80 4.98 -8.45 32.18
C TRP A 80 6.47 -8.28 31.95
N TYR A 81 6.87 -7.79 30.76
CA TYR A 81 8.25 -7.52 30.39
C TYR A 81 8.91 -6.50 31.34
N PHE A 82 8.24 -5.40 31.67
CA PHE A 82 8.72 -4.40 32.64
C PHE A 82 8.91 -4.95 34.06
N ASN A 83 8.17 -5.99 34.44
CA ASN A 83 8.31 -6.58 35.75
C ASN A 83 9.38 -7.66 35.84
N THR A 84 9.74 -8.28 34.74
CA THR A 84 10.63 -9.46 34.75
C THR A 84 11.90 -9.29 33.92
N GLY A 85 11.96 -8.33 33.00
CA GLY A 85 13.07 -8.17 32.04
C GLY A 85 13.34 -9.41 31.17
N GLY A 86 12.39 -10.37 31.18
CA GLY A 86 12.62 -11.71 30.65
C GLY A 86 12.38 -11.81 29.14
N PHE A 87 13.10 -12.73 28.51
CA PHE A 87 12.93 -13.03 27.09
C PHE A 87 11.55 -13.61 26.72
N LEU A 88 10.90 -14.32 27.65
CA LEU A 88 9.62 -15.01 27.39
C LEU A 88 8.47 -14.06 27.03
N PRO A 89 8.21 -12.96 27.76
CA PRO A 89 7.19 -11.98 27.36
C PRO A 89 7.44 -11.38 25.98
N LEU A 90 8.70 -11.08 25.64
CA LEU A 90 9.09 -10.56 24.35
C LEU A 90 8.83 -11.58 23.23
N ALA A 91 9.13 -12.85 23.45
CA ALA A 91 8.89 -13.93 22.49
C ALA A 91 7.38 -14.12 22.23
N LEU A 92 6.55 -14.14 23.29
CA LEU A 92 5.10 -14.26 23.16
C LEU A 92 4.49 -13.05 22.43
N MET A 93 4.94 -11.84 22.76
CA MET A 93 4.53 -10.64 22.05
C MET A 93 4.93 -10.70 20.57
N THR A 94 6.15 -11.17 20.26
CA THR A 94 6.62 -11.32 18.89
C THR A 94 5.71 -12.27 18.09
N LEU A 95 5.32 -13.39 18.68
CA LEU A 95 4.38 -14.34 18.04
C LEU A 95 3.01 -13.71 17.82
N ALA A 96 2.48 -12.96 18.80
CA ALA A 96 1.22 -12.23 18.65
C ALA A 96 1.31 -11.16 17.54
N ALA A 97 2.41 -10.43 17.47
CA ALA A 97 2.67 -9.42 16.44
C ALA A 97 2.79 -10.03 15.03
N LEU A 98 3.47 -11.16 14.89
CA LEU A 98 3.54 -11.92 13.63
C LEU A 98 2.14 -12.38 13.19
N PHE A 99 1.31 -12.85 14.12
CA PHE A 99 -0.07 -13.21 13.83
C PHE A 99 -0.90 -11.99 13.39
N ILE A 100 -0.80 -10.84 14.07
CA ILE A 100 -1.49 -9.60 13.69
C ILE A 100 -1.13 -9.21 12.28
N GLY A 101 0.16 -9.18 11.93
CA GLY A 101 0.62 -8.81 10.59
C GLY A 101 0.07 -9.73 9.50
N TYR A 102 0.08 -11.04 9.73
CA TYR A 102 -0.50 -12.03 8.82
C TYR A 102 -2.01 -11.81 8.66
N HIS A 103 -2.75 -11.80 9.77
CA HIS A 103 -4.21 -11.75 9.76
C HIS A 103 -4.76 -10.43 9.20
N LEU A 104 -4.12 -9.31 9.54
CA LEU A 104 -4.52 -7.97 9.08
C LEU A 104 -4.45 -7.88 7.55
N ILE A 105 -3.31 -8.27 6.97
CA ILE A 105 -3.10 -8.15 5.52
C ILE A 105 -3.86 -9.21 4.72
N MET A 106 -4.10 -10.38 5.29
CA MET A 106 -5.01 -11.38 4.68
C MET A 106 -6.43 -10.86 4.53
N GLY A 107 -6.90 -10.04 5.48
CA GLY A 107 -8.23 -9.42 5.46
C GLY A 107 -8.39 -8.28 4.44
N ILE A 108 -7.32 -7.83 3.77
CA ILE A 108 -7.37 -6.73 2.81
C ILE A 108 -7.40 -7.28 1.38
N GLY A 109 -8.29 -6.75 0.54
CA GLY A 109 -8.43 -7.15 -0.86
C GLY A 109 -7.29 -6.66 -1.75
N GLY A 110 -7.13 -7.28 -2.93
CA GLY A 110 -6.07 -6.94 -3.89
C GLY A 110 -6.14 -5.51 -4.41
N ALA A 111 -7.33 -4.94 -4.51
CA ALA A 111 -7.53 -3.55 -4.96
C ALA A 111 -6.91 -2.52 -3.99
N ASP A 112 -6.91 -2.81 -2.69
CA ASP A 112 -6.34 -1.92 -1.66
C ASP A 112 -4.83 -2.18 -1.40
N MET A 113 -4.20 -3.14 -2.10
CA MET A 113 -2.80 -3.50 -1.88
C MET A 113 -1.80 -2.36 -2.10
N PRO A 114 -1.95 -1.42 -3.03
CA PRO A 114 -1.03 -0.27 -3.13
C PRO A 114 -0.98 0.55 -1.84
N VAL A 115 -2.13 0.81 -1.21
CA VAL A 115 -2.21 1.49 0.09
C VAL A 115 -1.50 0.69 1.17
N VAL A 116 -1.74 -0.63 1.19
CA VAL A 116 -1.11 -1.56 2.15
C VAL A 116 0.41 -1.55 2.04
N VAL A 117 0.96 -1.58 0.83
CA VAL A 117 2.41 -1.54 0.62
C VAL A 117 3.00 -0.24 1.16
N SER A 118 2.35 0.90 0.90
CA SER A 118 2.76 2.20 1.44
C SER A 118 2.69 2.26 2.96
N MET A 119 1.65 1.68 3.55
CA MET A 119 1.50 1.55 5.01
C MET A 119 2.58 0.67 5.65
N LEU A 120 2.86 -0.50 5.05
CA LEU A 120 3.93 -1.39 5.54
C LEU A 120 5.30 -0.70 5.46
N ASN A 121 5.51 0.13 4.42
CA ASN A 121 6.71 0.98 4.34
C ASN A 121 6.75 2.00 5.49
N SER A 122 5.62 2.63 5.82
CA SER A 122 5.51 3.50 7.00
C SER A 122 5.85 2.77 8.29
N TYR A 123 5.32 1.58 8.50
CA TYR A 123 5.62 0.75 9.68
C TYR A 123 7.11 0.36 9.74
N SER A 124 7.72 0.04 8.58
CA SER A 124 9.16 -0.21 8.51
C SER A 124 9.96 1.01 8.96
N GLY A 125 9.55 2.21 8.56
CA GLY A 125 10.16 3.47 8.99
C GLY A 125 10.06 3.67 10.50
N TRP A 126 8.88 3.51 11.08
CA TRP A 126 8.69 3.63 12.54
C TRP A 126 9.45 2.57 13.32
N ALA A 127 9.51 1.32 12.84
CA ALA A 127 10.34 0.29 13.43
C ALA A 127 11.83 0.61 13.37
N ALA A 128 12.29 1.22 12.27
CA ALA A 128 13.68 1.68 12.14
C ALA A 128 13.99 2.82 13.12
N ALA A 129 13.07 3.79 13.27
CA ALA A 129 13.22 4.88 14.23
C ALA A 129 13.30 4.34 15.69
N ALA A 130 12.41 3.43 16.07
CA ALA A 130 12.41 2.83 17.40
C ALA A 130 13.73 2.09 17.69
N ILE A 131 14.21 1.30 16.74
CA ILE A 131 15.53 0.64 16.87
C ILE A 131 16.67 1.66 16.84
N GLY A 132 16.51 2.77 16.10
CA GLY A 132 17.48 3.86 16.10
C GLY A 132 17.67 4.47 17.49
N PHE A 133 16.60 4.68 18.24
CA PHE A 133 16.64 5.11 19.64
C PHE A 133 17.38 4.07 20.51
N SER A 134 16.99 2.82 20.43
CA SER A 134 17.61 1.72 21.20
C SER A 134 19.12 1.56 20.91
N LEU A 135 19.58 1.92 19.73
CA LEU A 135 21.00 1.85 19.33
C LEU A 135 21.74 3.18 19.50
N GLY A 136 21.07 4.27 19.90
CA GLY A 136 21.64 5.61 19.94
C GLY A 136 22.11 6.10 18.57
N ASN A 137 21.43 5.71 17.48
CA ASN A 137 21.81 6.02 16.11
C ASN A 137 20.89 7.11 15.52
N ASP A 138 21.36 8.36 15.57
CA ASP A 138 20.61 9.54 15.11
C ASP A 138 20.22 9.45 13.63
N LEU A 139 21.09 8.92 12.78
CA LEU A 139 20.78 8.76 11.36
C LEU A 139 19.60 7.82 11.14
N LEU A 140 19.57 6.70 11.87
CA LEU A 140 18.49 5.72 11.77
C LEU A 140 17.18 6.28 12.32
N ILE A 141 17.23 7.11 13.36
CA ILE A 141 16.06 7.81 13.91
C ILE A 141 15.48 8.75 12.86
N VAL A 142 16.31 9.64 12.30
CA VAL A 142 15.86 10.65 11.32
C VAL A 142 15.33 9.99 10.05
N VAL A 143 16.07 9.06 9.46
CA VAL A 143 15.65 8.35 8.24
C VAL A 143 14.39 7.53 8.50
N GLY A 144 14.32 6.83 9.64
CA GLY A 144 13.15 6.06 10.04
C GLY A 144 11.90 6.94 10.19
N ALA A 145 12.03 8.09 10.84
CA ALA A 145 10.94 9.05 11.00
C ALA A 145 10.46 9.63 9.66
N LEU A 146 11.38 9.97 8.75
CA LEU A 146 11.07 10.48 7.41
C LEU A 146 10.32 9.42 6.58
N VAL A 147 10.82 8.20 6.54
CA VAL A 147 10.20 7.08 5.81
C VAL A 147 8.83 6.74 6.42
N GLY A 148 8.75 6.71 7.76
CA GLY A 148 7.49 6.47 8.47
C GLY A 148 6.43 7.50 8.14
N SER A 149 6.78 8.77 8.22
CA SER A 149 5.87 9.90 7.94
C SER A 149 5.45 9.94 6.48
N SER A 150 6.40 9.82 5.55
CA SER A 150 6.11 9.86 4.11
C SER A 150 5.19 8.71 3.68
N GLY A 151 5.41 7.50 4.18
CA GLY A 151 4.55 6.35 3.91
C GLY A 151 3.13 6.53 4.46
N ALA A 152 2.97 7.12 5.64
CA ALA A 152 1.67 7.42 6.23
C ALA A 152 0.90 8.48 5.41
N ILE A 153 1.57 9.57 5.05
CA ILE A 153 0.99 10.64 4.23
C ILE A 153 0.56 10.10 2.86
N LEU A 154 1.42 9.33 2.21
CA LEU A 154 1.12 8.73 0.91
C LEU A 154 -0.08 7.78 0.99
N SER A 155 -0.15 6.93 2.01
CA SER A 155 -1.29 6.04 2.23
C SER A 155 -2.60 6.81 2.44
N TYR A 156 -2.54 7.92 3.19
CA TYR A 156 -3.71 8.79 3.41
C TYR A 156 -4.20 9.44 2.11
N ILE A 157 -3.27 10.00 1.31
CA ILE A 157 -3.60 10.62 0.02
C ILE A 157 -4.21 9.59 -0.92
N MET A 158 -3.63 8.37 -1.01
CA MET A 158 -4.15 7.30 -1.84
C MET A 158 -5.56 6.86 -1.40
N CYS A 159 -5.80 6.71 -0.10
CA CYS A 159 -7.15 6.40 0.40
C CYS A 159 -8.15 7.48 0.01
N LYS A 160 -7.78 8.75 0.15
CA LYS A 160 -8.62 9.89 -0.24
C LYS A 160 -8.94 9.87 -1.74
N ALA A 161 -7.94 9.64 -2.58
CA ALA A 161 -8.10 9.53 -4.03
C ALA A 161 -8.99 8.34 -4.44
N MET A 162 -8.95 7.24 -3.68
CA MET A 162 -9.83 6.07 -3.90
C MET A 162 -11.23 6.22 -3.29
N ASN A 163 -11.54 7.38 -2.69
CA ASN A 163 -12.77 7.62 -1.93
C ASN A 163 -13.01 6.55 -0.83
N ARG A 164 -11.93 6.13 -0.18
CA ARG A 164 -11.94 5.12 0.90
C ARG A 164 -11.52 5.74 2.21
N SER A 165 -12.14 5.33 3.30
CA SER A 165 -11.69 5.72 4.63
C SER A 165 -10.32 5.09 4.94
N PHE A 166 -9.33 5.91 5.29
CA PHE A 166 -8.00 5.45 5.70
C PHE A 166 -8.06 4.44 6.85
N VAL A 167 -8.89 4.73 7.85
CA VAL A 167 -9.09 3.84 9.00
C VAL A 167 -9.68 2.49 8.58
N SER A 168 -10.64 2.50 7.63
CA SER A 168 -11.27 1.27 7.16
C SER A 168 -10.30 0.38 6.37
N VAL A 169 -9.38 0.96 5.63
CA VAL A 169 -8.34 0.22 4.89
C VAL A 169 -7.30 -0.35 5.86
N ILE A 170 -6.82 0.44 6.83
CA ILE A 170 -5.86 0.01 7.85
C ILE A 170 -6.40 -1.15 8.69
N LEU A 171 -7.63 -1.06 9.11
CA LEU A 171 -8.27 -2.10 9.91
C LEU A 171 -8.68 -3.34 9.08
N GLY A 172 -8.29 -3.41 7.80
CA GLY A 172 -8.53 -4.57 6.95
C GLY A 172 -9.90 -4.58 6.28
N GLY A 173 -10.45 -3.42 5.95
CA GLY A 173 -11.70 -3.32 5.19
C GLY A 173 -12.91 -4.05 5.82
N PHE A 174 -12.89 -4.25 7.12
CA PHE A 174 -13.93 -4.93 7.85
C PHE A 174 -15.20 -4.06 7.85
N GLY A 175 -16.18 -4.43 7.05
CA GLY A 175 -17.47 -3.78 6.99
C GLY A 175 -17.71 -2.88 5.78
N GLY A 176 -16.74 -2.71 4.90
CA GLY A 176 -17.06 -2.33 3.54
C GLY A 176 -17.75 -3.51 2.87
N THR A 177 -19.08 -3.64 2.97
CA THR A 177 -19.80 -4.18 1.85
C THR A 177 -19.25 -3.43 0.65
N ALA A 178 -18.70 -4.14 -0.35
CA ALA A 178 -18.64 -3.60 -1.70
C ALA A 178 -19.91 -2.78 -1.85
N GLY A 179 -19.78 -1.47 -2.14
CA GLY A 179 -20.96 -0.65 -2.40
C GLY A 179 -21.87 -1.45 -3.30
N PRO A 180 -23.18 -1.25 -3.27
CA PRO A 180 -24.09 -2.05 -4.08
C PRO A 180 -23.39 -2.19 -5.42
N GLN A 181 -23.14 -3.43 -5.85
CA GLN A 181 -22.68 -3.68 -7.21
C GLN A 181 -23.71 -2.95 -8.05
N MET A 182 -23.31 -1.82 -8.64
CA MET A 182 -24.11 -1.23 -9.68
C MET A 182 -24.28 -2.36 -10.67
N GLU A 183 -25.49 -2.90 -10.77
CA GLU A 183 -25.85 -3.75 -11.88
C GLU A 183 -25.59 -2.86 -13.10
N VAL A 184 -24.53 -3.16 -13.81
CA VAL A 184 -24.21 -2.50 -15.06
C VAL A 184 -25.26 -3.05 -16.03
N GLU A 185 -26.35 -2.34 -16.19
CA GLU A 185 -27.31 -2.60 -17.26
C GLU A 185 -26.66 -2.16 -18.56
N GLY A 186 -26.31 -3.11 -19.39
CA GLY A 186 -25.73 -2.86 -20.71
C GLY A 186 -25.30 -4.17 -21.37
N GLU A 187 -25.32 -4.18 -22.69
CA GLU A 187 -24.84 -5.30 -23.49
C GLU A 187 -23.35 -5.08 -23.82
N GLN A 188 -22.54 -6.08 -23.53
CA GLN A 188 -21.12 -6.07 -23.90
C GLN A 188 -20.95 -6.57 -25.33
N ILE A 189 -20.64 -5.67 -26.26
CA ILE A 189 -20.41 -6.00 -27.66
C ILE A 189 -18.90 -6.16 -27.87
N ALA A 190 -18.48 -7.36 -28.31
CA ALA A 190 -17.07 -7.59 -28.64
C ALA A 190 -16.72 -6.86 -29.94
N ILE A 191 -15.59 -6.15 -29.93
CA ILE A 191 -15.06 -5.43 -31.08
C ILE A 191 -13.65 -5.94 -31.39
N ASP A 192 -13.30 -6.04 -32.66
CA ASP A 192 -11.96 -6.40 -33.10
C ASP A 192 -11.08 -5.17 -33.37
N ALA A 193 -9.82 -5.39 -33.72
CA ALA A 193 -8.86 -4.31 -33.96
C ALA A 193 -9.28 -3.39 -35.13
N GLU A 194 -9.98 -3.91 -36.13
CA GLU A 194 -10.46 -3.14 -37.27
C GLU A 194 -11.63 -2.25 -36.86
N GLY A 195 -12.55 -2.77 -36.06
CA GLY A 195 -13.64 -1.98 -35.50
C GLY A 195 -13.16 -0.88 -34.57
N VAL A 196 -12.16 -1.15 -33.71
CA VAL A 196 -11.53 -0.12 -32.87
C VAL A 196 -10.85 0.95 -33.74
N SER A 197 -10.15 0.56 -34.82
CA SER A 197 -9.53 1.53 -35.72
C SER A 197 -10.56 2.45 -36.38
N THR A 198 -11.72 1.90 -36.80
CA THR A 198 -12.80 2.68 -37.40
C THR A 198 -13.39 3.65 -36.37
N ALA A 199 -13.68 3.18 -35.15
CA ALA A 199 -14.19 4.03 -34.07
C ALA A 199 -13.25 5.21 -33.76
N LEU A 200 -11.93 4.94 -33.69
CA LEU A 200 -10.91 5.99 -33.45
C LEU A 200 -10.77 6.95 -34.65
N GLU A 201 -11.07 6.50 -35.86
CA GLU A 201 -11.06 7.38 -37.06
C GLU A 201 -12.28 8.29 -37.14
N GLU A 202 -13.42 7.85 -36.62
CA GLU A 202 -14.65 8.63 -36.59
C GLU A 202 -14.71 9.60 -35.42
N ALA A 203 -14.09 9.26 -34.29
CA ALA A 203 -14.08 10.07 -33.07
C ALA A 203 -13.28 11.37 -33.21
N ASP A 204 -13.72 12.44 -32.63
CA ASP A 204 -13.00 13.71 -32.49
C ASP A 204 -12.32 13.83 -31.13
N SER A 205 -12.96 13.36 -30.06
CA SER A 205 -12.46 13.37 -28.69
C SER A 205 -12.21 11.94 -28.18
N ILE A 206 -10.97 11.64 -27.82
CA ILE A 206 -10.52 10.31 -27.41
C ILE A 206 -9.85 10.38 -26.05
N VAL A 207 -10.25 9.50 -25.12
CA VAL A 207 -9.63 9.35 -23.81
C VAL A 207 -9.04 7.96 -23.66
N ILE A 208 -7.74 7.88 -23.40
CA ILE A 208 -7.02 6.62 -23.15
C ILE A 208 -6.85 6.45 -21.64
N ILE A 209 -7.36 5.36 -21.10
CA ILE A 209 -7.28 5.03 -19.66
C ILE A 209 -6.28 3.88 -19.48
N PRO A 210 -4.98 4.16 -19.26
CA PRO A 210 -3.98 3.12 -19.16
C PRO A 210 -4.06 2.38 -17.84
N GLY A 211 -3.91 1.07 -17.88
CA GLY A 211 -3.88 0.21 -16.70
C GLY A 211 -2.58 -0.60 -16.62
N TYR A 212 -2.49 -1.46 -15.59
CA TYR A 212 -1.33 -2.32 -15.39
C TYR A 212 -1.02 -3.24 -16.55
N GLY A 213 -2.05 -3.61 -17.34
CA GLY A 213 -1.88 -4.41 -18.56
C GLY A 213 -0.94 -3.77 -19.58
N MET A 214 -0.97 -2.44 -19.72
CA MET A 214 -0.03 -1.71 -20.59
C MET A 214 1.43 -1.90 -20.13
N ALA A 215 1.68 -1.88 -18.83
CA ALA A 215 3.01 -2.11 -18.26
C ALA A 215 3.50 -3.54 -18.47
N VAL A 216 2.63 -4.53 -18.26
CA VAL A 216 2.97 -5.96 -18.45
C VAL A 216 3.26 -6.28 -19.90
N ALA A 217 2.47 -5.73 -20.82
CA ALA A 217 2.64 -5.90 -22.26
C ALA A 217 3.76 -5.04 -22.84
N GLN A 218 4.37 -4.14 -22.03
CA GLN A 218 5.34 -3.13 -22.50
C GLN A 218 4.82 -2.32 -23.71
N ALA A 219 3.52 -2.04 -23.70
CA ALA A 219 2.81 -1.44 -24.84
C ALA A 219 2.87 0.10 -24.85
N GLN A 220 3.53 0.75 -23.89
CA GLN A 220 3.58 2.22 -23.76
C GLN A 220 4.09 2.92 -25.02
N GLN A 221 5.05 2.31 -25.74
CA GLN A 221 5.57 2.87 -26.99
C GLN A 221 4.54 2.83 -28.12
N ASN A 222 3.79 1.72 -28.20
CA ASN A 222 2.74 1.56 -29.22
C ASN A 222 1.57 2.52 -28.96
N VAL A 223 1.20 2.71 -27.68
CA VAL A 223 0.15 3.66 -27.28
C VAL A 223 0.59 5.10 -27.57
N ALA A 224 1.85 5.44 -27.28
CA ALA A 224 2.40 6.76 -27.60
C ALA A 224 2.44 7.02 -29.12
N GLU A 225 2.77 6.02 -29.93
CA GLU A 225 2.76 6.14 -31.40
C GLU A 225 1.32 6.30 -31.92
N LEU A 226 0.36 5.54 -31.43
CA LEU A 226 -1.06 5.69 -31.73
C LEU A 226 -1.54 7.12 -31.44
N THR A 227 -1.23 7.61 -30.23
CA THR A 227 -1.55 8.97 -29.79
C THR A 227 -0.98 10.01 -30.76
N ARG A 228 0.27 9.86 -31.16
CA ARG A 228 0.95 10.78 -32.09
C ARG A 228 0.27 10.79 -33.44
N ARG A 229 -0.13 9.62 -33.95
CA ARG A 229 -0.83 9.51 -35.26
C ARG A 229 -2.23 10.11 -35.22
N LEU A 230 -2.98 9.88 -34.17
CA LEU A 230 -4.32 10.44 -34.00
C LEU A 230 -4.26 11.98 -33.87
N ARG A 231 -3.33 12.52 -33.09
CA ARG A 231 -3.13 13.97 -32.94
C ARG A 231 -2.66 14.60 -34.27
N ALA A 232 -1.84 13.90 -35.06
CA ALA A 232 -1.44 14.37 -36.40
C ALA A 232 -2.63 14.46 -37.37
N LYS A 233 -3.70 13.67 -37.15
CA LYS A 233 -4.97 13.76 -37.88
C LYS A 233 -5.90 14.86 -37.34
N GLY A 234 -5.47 15.63 -36.34
CA GLY A 234 -6.27 16.70 -35.72
C GLY A 234 -7.23 16.25 -34.63
N LYS A 235 -7.12 15.01 -34.17
CA LYS A 235 -7.95 14.47 -33.08
C LYS A 235 -7.46 14.98 -31.74
N GLU A 236 -8.40 15.22 -30.82
CA GLU A 236 -8.09 15.48 -29.41
C GLU A 236 -7.89 14.15 -28.68
N VAL A 237 -6.66 13.92 -28.21
CA VAL A 237 -6.33 12.68 -27.47
C VAL A 237 -5.77 13.05 -26.13
N ARG A 238 -6.41 12.54 -25.08
CA ARG A 238 -6.02 12.74 -23.67
C ARG A 238 -5.83 11.40 -22.96
N PHE A 239 -5.08 11.42 -21.87
CA PHE A 239 -4.92 10.28 -21.00
C PHE A 239 -5.57 10.57 -19.66
N ALA A 240 -6.36 9.61 -19.15
CA ALA A 240 -6.96 9.67 -17.83
C ALA A 240 -6.24 8.69 -16.89
N ILE A 241 -5.54 9.19 -15.90
CA ILE A 241 -4.76 8.38 -14.98
C ILE A 241 -5.53 8.17 -13.69
N HIS A 242 -5.89 6.93 -13.41
CA HIS A 242 -6.44 6.58 -12.11
C HIS A 242 -5.31 6.56 -11.05
N PRO A 243 -5.49 7.14 -9.87
CA PRO A 243 -4.43 7.30 -8.85
C PRO A 243 -3.74 6.00 -8.43
N VAL A 244 -4.43 4.87 -8.55
CA VAL A 244 -3.91 3.53 -8.22
C VAL A 244 -3.72 2.63 -9.44
N ALA A 245 -3.70 3.20 -10.65
CA ALA A 245 -3.39 2.45 -11.86
C ALA A 245 -1.95 1.94 -11.80
N GLY A 246 -1.76 0.64 -12.03
CA GLY A 246 -0.45 0.01 -11.95
C GLY A 246 -0.18 -0.67 -10.61
N ARG A 247 1.07 -0.66 -10.16
CA ARG A 247 1.54 -1.27 -8.90
C ARG A 247 2.03 -0.25 -7.86
N LEU A 248 2.33 0.95 -8.31
CA LEU A 248 2.88 2.03 -7.51
C LEU A 248 2.19 3.34 -7.93
N PRO A 249 2.03 4.30 -7.01
CA PRO A 249 1.56 5.64 -7.37
C PRO A 249 2.42 6.25 -8.47
N GLY A 250 1.78 6.85 -9.47
CA GLY A 250 2.48 7.43 -10.61
C GLY A 250 3.08 6.43 -11.61
N HIS A 251 2.81 5.12 -11.46
CA HIS A 251 3.37 4.11 -12.35
C HIS A 251 3.03 4.37 -13.83
N MET A 252 1.79 4.73 -14.13
CA MET A 252 1.39 5.04 -15.50
C MET A 252 2.04 6.33 -16.01
N ASN A 253 2.15 7.35 -15.15
CA ASN A 253 2.80 8.62 -15.50
C ASN A 253 4.27 8.40 -15.90
N VAL A 254 5.00 7.56 -15.16
CA VAL A 254 6.39 7.21 -15.48
C VAL A 254 6.48 6.51 -16.83
N LEU A 255 5.63 5.52 -17.10
CA LEU A 255 5.64 4.79 -18.38
C LEU A 255 5.30 5.68 -19.57
N LEU A 256 4.34 6.60 -19.42
CA LEU A 256 3.98 7.56 -20.47
C LEU A 256 5.10 8.59 -20.69
N ALA A 257 5.76 9.05 -19.63
CA ALA A 257 6.92 9.93 -19.73
C ALA A 257 8.10 9.23 -20.43
N GLU A 258 8.36 7.96 -20.11
CA GLU A 258 9.37 7.11 -20.77
C GLU A 258 9.09 6.95 -22.26
N ALA A 259 7.81 6.81 -22.63
CA ALA A 259 7.34 6.77 -24.03
C ALA A 259 7.28 8.15 -24.69
N LYS A 260 7.70 9.22 -24.00
CA LYS A 260 7.70 10.60 -24.49
C LYS A 260 6.30 11.12 -24.89
N VAL A 261 5.28 10.69 -24.18
CA VAL A 261 3.95 11.30 -24.29
C VAL A 261 4.01 12.71 -23.70
N PRO A 262 3.48 13.74 -24.39
CA PRO A 262 3.44 15.11 -23.86
C PRO A 262 2.69 15.16 -22.53
N TYR A 263 3.24 15.86 -21.56
CA TYR A 263 2.68 15.89 -20.20
C TYR A 263 1.35 16.66 -20.11
N ASP A 264 1.14 17.59 -21.00
CA ASP A 264 -0.06 18.43 -21.10
C ASP A 264 -1.35 17.68 -21.44
N ILE A 265 -1.24 16.46 -21.95
CA ILE A 265 -2.40 15.59 -22.25
C ILE A 265 -2.58 14.44 -21.25
N VAL A 266 -1.77 14.39 -20.21
CA VAL A 266 -1.87 13.37 -19.16
C VAL A 266 -2.56 14.01 -17.95
N MET A 267 -3.82 13.65 -17.76
CA MET A 267 -4.70 14.25 -16.76
C MET A 267 -4.96 13.31 -15.61
N GLU A 268 -5.09 13.87 -14.41
CA GLU A 268 -5.54 13.15 -13.24
C GLU A 268 -7.07 13.02 -13.20
N MET A 269 -7.56 12.12 -12.35
CA MET A 269 -8.99 11.80 -12.27
C MET A 269 -9.85 13.03 -11.97
N ASP A 270 -9.40 13.92 -11.07
CA ASP A 270 -10.14 15.13 -10.69
C ASP A 270 -10.20 16.18 -11.81
N GLU A 271 -9.30 16.10 -12.79
CA GLU A 271 -9.22 17.03 -13.93
C GLU A 271 -10.10 16.59 -15.10
N ILE A 272 -10.30 15.28 -15.28
CA ILE A 272 -10.94 14.74 -16.50
C ILE A 272 -12.32 14.13 -16.27
N ASN A 273 -12.73 13.87 -15.01
CA ASN A 273 -14.01 13.20 -14.74
C ASN A 273 -15.22 13.93 -15.32
N ASP A 274 -15.19 15.24 -15.32
CA ASP A 274 -16.31 16.04 -15.82
C ASP A 274 -16.41 16.04 -17.37
N ASP A 275 -15.32 15.66 -18.04
CA ASP A 275 -15.22 15.66 -19.50
C ASP A 275 -15.69 14.33 -20.16
N PHE A 276 -15.84 13.25 -19.36
CA PHE A 276 -16.26 11.95 -19.92
C PHE A 276 -17.59 11.97 -20.68
N PRO A 277 -18.62 12.73 -20.29
CA PRO A 277 -19.88 12.80 -21.05
C PRO A 277 -19.73 13.40 -22.46
N GLU A 278 -18.64 14.16 -22.70
CA GLU A 278 -18.36 14.82 -23.98
C GLU A 278 -17.29 14.06 -24.79
N THR A 279 -16.88 12.88 -24.34
CA THR A 279 -15.86 12.05 -25.00
C THR A 279 -16.52 11.04 -25.92
N ASP A 280 -16.04 10.90 -27.15
CA ASP A 280 -16.59 9.98 -28.16
C ASP A 280 -16.12 8.54 -27.93
N VAL A 281 -14.84 8.35 -27.60
CA VAL A 281 -14.19 7.04 -27.39
C VAL A 281 -13.23 7.06 -26.21
#